data_8f5c5cff5b6c7166c6809130643e9bd4
#
_entry.id   8f5c5cff5b6c7166c6809130643e9bd4
#
_cell.length_a   1.000
_cell.length_b   1.000
_cell.length_c   1.000
_cell.angle_alpha   90.00
_cell.angle_beta   90.00
_cell.angle_gamma   90.00
#
_symmetry.space_group_name_H-M   'P 1'
#
loop_
_entity.id
_entity.type
_entity.pdbx_description
1 polymer ?
#
loop_
_entity_poly.entity_id
_entity_poly.type
_entity_poly.pdbx_seq_one_letter_code
_entity_poly.pdbx_strand_id
1 'polypeptide(L)'
;MPKLGEKDFNCEKELTLSIIGGKWKMLALWHLGKEGTKRFGELKNLMPGITQRMLVNQLRELEDHLIVHREVYPVVPPKVEYSLTEQGRTLMPILDAMYEWGKTYVATNLQNHDEEEQNGN
;
A
#
# COMPACT_ATOMS: atom_id res chain seq x y z
N MET A 1 -16.61 -16.00 -13.50
CA MET A 1 -15.99 -14.71 -13.19
C MET A 1 -15.63 -14.67 -11.70
N PRO A 2 -14.48 -14.13 -11.34
CA PRO A 2 -14.11 -14.07 -9.92
C PRO A 2 -15.01 -13.12 -9.14
N LYS A 3 -15.17 -13.41 -7.86
CA LYS A 3 -16.00 -12.61 -6.96
C LYS A 3 -15.22 -12.17 -5.72
N LEU A 4 -15.56 -11.01 -5.21
CA LEU A 4 -15.09 -10.53 -3.92
C LEU A 4 -16.33 -10.04 -3.17
N GLY A 5 -16.75 -10.80 -2.16
CA GLY A 5 -18.04 -10.59 -1.52
C GLY A 5 -19.16 -10.78 -2.54
N GLU A 6 -19.99 -9.75 -2.72
CA GLU A 6 -21.09 -9.79 -3.69
C GLU A 6 -20.72 -9.18 -5.04
N LYS A 7 -19.51 -8.66 -5.19
CA LYS A 7 -19.06 -8.04 -6.44
C LYS A 7 -18.48 -9.08 -7.38
N ASP A 8 -18.89 -8.99 -8.65
CA ASP A 8 -18.33 -9.78 -9.75
C ASP A 8 -17.26 -8.97 -10.47
N PHE A 9 -16.20 -9.63 -10.89
CA PHE A 9 -15.13 -9.04 -11.67
C PHE A 9 -14.97 -9.78 -12.99
N ASN A 10 -14.64 -9.04 -14.04
CA ASN A 10 -14.48 -9.64 -15.37
C ASN A 10 -13.27 -10.58 -15.43
N CYS A 11 -12.25 -10.33 -14.62
CA CYS A 11 -11.08 -11.19 -14.55
C CYS A 11 -10.36 -10.99 -13.21
N GLU A 12 -9.44 -11.89 -12.93
CA GLU A 12 -8.66 -11.88 -11.69
C GLU A 12 -7.83 -10.60 -11.52
N LYS A 13 -7.41 -9.98 -12.62
CA LYS A 13 -6.67 -8.70 -12.55
C LYS A 13 -7.53 -7.58 -11.97
N GLU A 14 -8.79 -7.53 -12.33
CA GLU A 14 -9.71 -6.53 -11.77
C GLU A 14 -9.94 -6.75 -10.28
N LEU A 15 -10.07 -8.01 -9.86
CA LEU A 15 -10.22 -8.35 -8.46
C LEU A 15 -8.99 -7.89 -7.68
N THR A 16 -7.78 -8.15 -8.17
CA THR A 16 -6.54 -7.73 -7.53
C THR A 16 -6.48 -6.21 -7.40
N LEU A 17 -6.79 -5.49 -8.48
CA LEU A 17 -6.81 -4.02 -8.45
C LEU A 17 -7.82 -3.48 -7.44
N SER A 18 -8.95 -4.16 -7.27
CA SER A 18 -9.94 -3.77 -6.27
C SER A 18 -9.41 -3.90 -4.85
N ILE A 19 -8.58 -4.91 -4.59
CA ILE A 19 -8.01 -5.14 -3.25
C ILE A 19 -6.90 -4.13 -2.94
N ILE A 20 -5.97 -3.91 -3.87
CA ILE A 20 -4.77 -3.11 -3.62
C ILE A 20 -4.77 -1.76 -4.35
N GLY A 21 -5.78 -1.50 -5.17
CA GLY A 21 -5.82 -0.31 -6.00
C GLY A 21 -5.90 0.98 -5.20
N GLY A 22 -5.26 2.01 -5.75
CA GLY A 22 -5.18 3.30 -5.12
C GLY A 22 -3.85 3.53 -4.43
N LYS A 23 -3.42 4.78 -4.47
CA LYS A 23 -2.14 5.22 -3.93
C LYS A 23 -1.94 4.82 -2.47
N TRP A 24 -2.95 5.06 -1.65
CA TRP A 24 -2.80 4.93 -0.21
C TRP A 24 -2.68 3.48 0.26
N LYS A 25 -3.45 2.56 -0.35
CA LYS A 25 -3.36 1.13 0.01
C LYS A 25 -1.99 0.57 -0.34
N MET A 26 -1.48 0.89 -1.52
CA MET A 26 -0.16 0.42 -1.95
C MET A 26 0.95 0.96 -1.07
N LEU A 27 0.86 2.23 -0.66
CA LEU A 27 1.85 2.82 0.24
C LEU A 27 1.82 2.16 1.62
N ALA A 28 0.63 1.95 2.18
CA ALA A 28 0.50 1.27 3.47
C ALA A 28 1.07 -0.13 3.42
N LEU A 29 0.73 -0.89 2.39
CA LEU A 29 1.23 -2.26 2.22
C LEU A 29 2.75 -2.29 2.07
N TRP A 30 3.30 -1.34 1.32
CA TRP A 30 4.75 -1.22 1.15
C TRP A 30 5.47 -1.05 2.48
N HIS A 31 5.00 -0.09 3.29
CA HIS A 31 5.61 0.17 4.59
C HIS A 31 5.48 -1.02 5.54
N LEU A 32 4.29 -1.62 5.60
CA LEU A 32 4.07 -2.78 6.46
C LEU A 32 4.92 -3.97 6.02
N GLY A 33 5.08 -4.17 4.72
CA GLY A 33 5.87 -5.27 4.19
C GLY A 33 7.38 -5.08 4.34
N LYS A 34 7.87 -3.86 4.12
CA LYS A 34 9.31 -3.58 4.16
C LYS A 34 9.82 -3.28 5.57
N GLU A 35 9.01 -2.62 6.37
CA GLU A 35 9.45 -2.14 7.68
C GLU A 35 8.84 -2.91 8.85
N GLY A 36 7.83 -3.74 8.57
CA GLY A 36 7.18 -4.55 9.59
C GLY A 36 5.99 -3.87 10.24
N THR A 37 5.63 -4.38 11.41
CA THR A 37 4.47 -3.93 12.18
C THR A 37 4.56 -2.45 12.52
N LYS A 38 3.44 -1.73 12.34
CA LYS A 38 3.36 -0.28 12.59
C LYS A 38 2.14 0.06 13.42
N ARG A 39 2.27 1.07 14.25
CA ARG A 39 1.13 1.72 14.89
C ARG A 39 0.48 2.69 13.91
N PHE A 40 -0.76 3.03 14.16
CA PHE A 40 -1.52 3.95 13.31
C PHE A 40 -0.78 5.27 13.07
N GLY A 41 -0.28 5.90 14.13
CA GLY A 41 0.44 7.17 14.03
C GLY A 41 1.73 7.05 13.22
N GLU A 42 2.43 5.93 13.35
CA GLU A 42 3.64 5.68 12.59
C GLU A 42 3.35 5.60 11.08
N LEU A 43 2.29 4.85 10.71
CA LEU A 43 1.86 4.77 9.31
C LEU A 43 1.45 6.15 8.78
N LYS A 44 0.67 6.89 9.56
CA LYS A 44 0.21 8.21 9.14
C LYS A 44 1.39 9.14 8.85
N ASN A 45 2.43 9.09 9.67
CA ASN A 45 3.63 9.92 9.48
C ASN A 45 4.40 9.54 8.22
N LEU A 46 4.33 8.26 7.80
CA LEU A 46 4.98 7.78 6.58
C LEU A 46 4.17 8.04 5.31
N MET A 47 2.96 8.54 5.46
CA MET A 47 2.02 8.76 4.34
C MET A 47 1.58 10.23 4.29
N PRO A 48 2.49 11.15 3.89
CA PRO A 48 2.19 12.58 3.90
C PRO A 48 0.98 12.92 3.04
N GLY A 49 0.09 13.74 3.60
CA GLY A 49 -1.12 14.16 2.91
C GLY A 49 -2.36 13.32 3.19
N ILE A 50 -2.19 12.15 3.83
CA ILE A 50 -3.37 11.35 4.19
C ILE A 50 -4.00 11.91 5.46
N THR A 51 -5.33 11.97 5.47
CA THR A 51 -6.07 12.33 6.69
C THR A 51 -6.25 11.10 7.56
N GLN A 52 -6.53 11.32 8.84
CA GLN A 52 -6.82 10.23 9.77
C GLN A 52 -7.99 9.39 9.28
N ARG A 53 -9.05 10.03 8.81
CA ARG A 53 -10.23 9.34 8.29
C ARG A 53 -9.92 8.47 7.07
N MET A 54 -9.13 9.00 6.16
CA MET A 54 -8.72 8.25 4.97
C MET A 54 -7.91 7.02 5.34
N LEU A 55 -6.96 7.16 6.25
CA LEU A 55 -6.12 6.04 6.67
C LEU A 55 -6.95 4.97 7.39
N VAL A 56 -7.87 5.38 8.28
CA VAL A 56 -8.79 4.44 8.95
C VAL A 56 -9.55 3.62 7.91
N ASN A 57 -10.11 4.30 6.90
CA ASN A 57 -10.90 3.64 5.87
C ASN A 57 -10.07 2.69 5.01
N GLN A 58 -8.86 3.10 4.64
CA GLN A 58 -7.97 2.25 3.84
C GLN A 58 -7.55 0.99 4.61
N LEU A 59 -7.17 1.15 5.86
CA LEU A 59 -6.77 0.02 6.70
C LEU A 59 -7.94 -0.93 6.96
N ARG A 60 -9.15 -0.38 7.15
CA ARG A 60 -10.35 -1.20 7.36
C ARG A 60 -10.65 -2.06 6.13
N GLU A 61 -10.54 -1.50 4.95
CA GLU A 61 -10.76 -2.25 3.72
C GLU A 61 -9.73 -3.36 3.55
N LEU A 62 -8.47 -3.07 3.84
CA LEU A 62 -7.40 -4.08 3.77
C LEU A 62 -7.60 -5.18 4.82
N GLU A 63 -8.08 -4.82 6.00
CA GLU A 63 -8.40 -5.79 7.05
C GLU A 63 -9.58 -6.68 6.62
N ASP A 64 -10.62 -6.08 6.05
CA ASP A 64 -11.80 -6.80 5.56
C ASP A 64 -11.43 -7.81 4.47
N HIS A 65 -10.45 -7.51 3.65
CA HIS A 65 -9.95 -8.40 2.60
C HIS A 65 -8.87 -9.36 3.07
N LEU A 66 -8.63 -9.42 4.38
CA LEU A 66 -7.66 -10.36 5.01
C LEU A 66 -6.21 -10.11 4.59
N ILE A 67 -5.90 -8.87 4.21
CA ILE A 67 -4.55 -8.48 3.79
C ILE A 67 -3.76 -7.92 4.97
N VAL A 68 -4.44 -7.22 5.86
CA VAL A 68 -3.84 -6.58 7.03
C VAL A 68 -4.49 -7.13 8.30
N HIS A 69 -3.68 -7.37 9.30
CA HIS A 69 -4.11 -7.74 10.64
C HIS A 69 -4.04 -6.53 11.55
N ARG A 70 -5.07 -6.34 12.35
CA ARG A 70 -5.15 -5.28 13.35
C ARG A 70 -5.16 -5.91 14.72
N GLU A 71 -4.19 -5.57 15.54
CA GLU A 71 -4.06 -6.09 16.91
C GLU A 71 -4.30 -4.97 17.91
N VAL A 72 -5.26 -5.17 18.78
CA VAL A 72 -5.57 -4.23 19.87
C VAL A 72 -5.04 -4.77 21.17
N TYR A 73 -4.18 -4.00 21.82
CA TYR A 73 -3.62 -4.37 23.12
C TYR A 73 -4.39 -3.64 24.22
N PRO A 74 -4.90 -4.38 25.24
CA PRO A 74 -5.69 -3.80 26.32
C PRO A 74 -4.80 -3.15 27.39
N VAL A 75 -4.02 -2.16 26.98
CA VAL A 75 -3.15 -1.38 27.86
C VAL A 75 -3.67 0.05 27.93
N VAL A 76 -3.11 0.87 28.84
CA VAL A 76 -3.52 2.27 29.02
C VAL A 76 -2.30 3.15 28.74
N PRO A 77 -2.32 4.03 27.72
CA PRO A 77 -3.38 4.18 26.70
C PRO A 77 -3.46 2.97 25.77
N PRO A 78 -4.61 2.76 25.10
CA PRO A 78 -4.75 1.62 24.18
C PRO A 78 -3.72 1.66 23.06
N LYS A 79 -3.21 0.48 22.71
CA LYS A 79 -2.22 0.33 21.66
C LYS A 79 -2.83 -0.50 20.54
N VAL A 80 -2.74 0.01 19.30
CA VAL A 80 -3.21 -0.69 18.12
C VAL A 80 -2.05 -0.82 17.14
N GLU A 81 -1.81 -2.03 16.69
CA GLU A 81 -0.76 -2.32 15.72
C GLU A 81 -1.35 -2.93 14.46
N TYR A 82 -0.73 -2.63 13.33
CA TYR A 82 -1.08 -3.16 12.01
C TYR A 82 0.10 -3.92 11.44
N SER A 83 -0.19 -5.06 10.84
CA SER A 83 0.83 -5.90 10.20
C SER A 83 0.21 -6.60 9.00
N LEU A 84 1.05 -7.06 8.07
CA LEU A 84 0.56 -7.89 6.97
C LEU A 84 0.19 -9.26 7.49
N THR A 85 -0.92 -9.79 6.97
CA THR A 85 -1.24 -11.20 7.14
C THR A 85 -0.32 -12.03 6.26
N GLU A 86 -0.34 -13.35 6.44
CA GLU A 86 0.38 -14.26 5.55
C GLU A 86 -0.05 -14.05 4.10
N GLN A 87 -1.35 -13.90 3.87
CA GLN A 87 -1.88 -13.61 2.53
C GLN A 87 -1.42 -12.24 2.02
N GLY A 88 -1.39 -11.23 2.89
CA GLY A 88 -0.90 -9.90 2.53
C GLY A 88 0.56 -9.91 2.07
N ARG A 89 1.38 -10.77 2.65
CA ARG A 89 2.78 -10.90 2.25
C ARG A 89 2.94 -11.41 0.82
N THR A 90 1.97 -12.17 0.33
CA THR A 90 2.00 -12.67 -1.06
C THR A 90 1.89 -11.54 -2.09
N LEU A 91 1.45 -10.36 -1.67
CA LEU A 91 1.39 -9.18 -2.54
C LEU A 91 2.74 -8.47 -2.69
N MET A 92 3.71 -8.75 -1.81
CA MET A 92 4.99 -8.05 -1.84
C MET A 92 5.76 -8.22 -3.15
N PRO A 93 5.82 -9.41 -3.77
CA PRO A 93 6.46 -9.53 -5.08
C PRO A 93 5.84 -8.64 -6.14
N ILE A 94 4.52 -8.41 -6.09
CA ILE A 94 3.82 -7.52 -7.02
C ILE A 94 4.25 -6.08 -6.78
N LEU A 95 4.28 -5.65 -5.52
CA LEU A 95 4.71 -4.30 -5.14
C LEU A 95 6.18 -4.07 -5.48
N ASP A 96 7.03 -5.06 -5.24
CA ASP A 96 8.45 -5.00 -5.62
C ASP A 96 8.61 -4.81 -7.12
N ALA A 97 7.83 -5.54 -7.94
CA ALA A 97 7.86 -5.40 -9.37
C ALA A 97 7.42 -4.00 -9.82
N MET A 98 6.41 -3.45 -9.17
CA MET A 98 5.96 -2.08 -9.44
C MET A 98 7.05 -1.05 -9.10
N TYR A 99 7.72 -1.24 -7.97
CA TYR A 99 8.84 -0.39 -7.57
C TYR A 99 9.97 -0.43 -8.59
N GLU A 100 10.39 -1.62 -9.00
CA GLU A 100 11.47 -1.79 -9.97
C GLU A 100 11.13 -1.20 -11.33
N TRP A 101 9.88 -1.38 -11.76
CA TRP A 101 9.44 -0.80 -13.02
C TRP A 101 9.51 0.73 -12.98
N GLY A 102 9.00 1.33 -11.89
CA GLY A 102 9.02 2.78 -11.73
C GLY A 102 10.44 3.33 -11.64
N LYS A 103 11.31 2.65 -10.93
CA LYS A 103 12.73 3.02 -10.80
C LYS A 103 13.42 3.05 -12.16
N THR A 104 13.19 2.04 -13.00
CA THR A 104 13.74 1.99 -14.35
C THR A 104 13.17 3.11 -15.21
N TYR A 105 11.87 3.37 -15.11
CA TYR A 105 11.23 4.43 -15.86
C TYR A 105 11.83 5.80 -15.53
N VAL A 106 12.03 6.09 -14.24
CA VAL A 106 12.64 7.34 -13.79
C VAL A 106 14.05 7.49 -14.36
N ALA A 107 14.86 6.45 -14.28
CA ALA A 107 16.23 6.47 -14.77
C ALA A 107 16.28 6.72 -16.29
N THR A 108 15.36 6.10 -17.04
CA THR A 108 15.36 6.19 -18.50
C THR A 108 14.76 7.50 -19.02
N ASN A 109 13.67 7.99 -18.41
CA ASN A 109 12.88 9.08 -18.99
C ASN A 109 12.97 10.38 -18.23
N LEU A 110 12.87 10.34 -16.90
CA LEU A 110 12.78 11.56 -16.11
C LEU A 110 14.15 12.14 -15.75
N GLN A 111 15.11 11.27 -15.45
CA GLN A 111 16.47 11.69 -15.10
C GLN A 111 17.15 12.33 -16.32
N ASN A 112 16.98 11.75 -17.52
CA ASN A 112 17.48 12.32 -18.76
C ASN A 112 16.84 13.67 -19.06
N HIS A 113 15.55 13.82 -18.76
CA HIS A 113 14.83 15.08 -18.93
C HIS A 113 15.38 16.17 -18.02
N ASP A 114 15.67 15.84 -16.77
CA ASP A 114 16.25 16.78 -15.82
C ASP A 114 17.65 17.21 -16.25
N GLU A 115 18.46 16.30 -16.79
CA GLU A 115 19.78 16.61 -17.35
C GLU A 115 19.67 17.56 -18.54
N GLU A 116 18.71 17.35 -19.44
CA GLU A 116 18.46 18.23 -20.58
C GLU A 116 18.04 19.63 -20.12
N GLU A 117 17.18 19.73 -19.11
CA GLU A 117 16.77 21.01 -18.53
C GLU A 117 17.95 21.75 -17.91
N GLN A 118 18.83 21.04 -17.19
CA GLN A 118 20.00 21.62 -16.57
C GLN A 118 21.04 22.07 -17.61
N ASN A 119 21.16 21.34 -18.71
CA ASN A 119 22.11 21.67 -19.79
C ASN A 119 21.55 22.66 -20.81
N GLY A 120 20.25 22.90 -20.79
CA GLY A 120 19.54 23.79 -21.72
C GLY A 120 19.66 25.27 -21.40
N ASN A 121 20.37 25.61 -20.36
CA ASN A 121 20.64 26.99 -19.98
C ASN A 121 22.12 27.34 -20.22
#